data_95ab1b84ac1bf32bc4f8a229cfe9ecc9
#
_entry.id   95ab1b84ac1bf32bc4f8a229cfe9ecc9
#
_cell.length_a   1.000
_cell.length_b   1.000
_cell.length_c   1.000
_cell.angle_alpha   90.00
_cell.angle_beta   90.00
_cell.angle_gamma   90.00
#
_symmetry.space_group_name_H-M   'P 1'
#
loop_
_entity.id
_entity.type
_entity.pdbx_description
1 polymer ?
#
loop_
_entity_poly.entity_id
_entity_poly.type
_entity_poly.pdbx_seq_one_letter_code
_entity_poly.pdbx_strand_id
1 'polypeptide(L)'
;MTIKLAVTGKSGSGKTTITKAFLRIFQELFPEKSILLFDNDLASELGHSFGLDIRNTIYGIRNGKHEYKTGIPENMTKQEYIEWAMEDILVPVCDNVDIIVSWFVGSKDCRCPITNQINDAVLKLLDRYDIVIFDCEFDLKYLNQLVDTDIDTTIIVAN
;
A
#
# COMPACT_ATOMS: atom_id res chain seq x y z
N MET A 1 -2.24 -7.61 16.43
CA MET A 1 -3.50 -7.42 15.64
C MET A 1 -3.39 -6.07 14.97
N THR A 2 -3.41 -6.03 13.67
CA THR A 2 -3.27 -4.81 12.86
C THR A 2 -4.65 -4.19 12.64
N ILE A 3 -4.80 -2.90 12.91
CA ILE A 3 -6.03 -2.15 12.62
C ILE A 3 -5.97 -1.66 11.18
N LYS A 4 -6.99 -1.93 10.38
CA LYS A 4 -7.05 -1.60 8.95
C LYS A 4 -8.21 -0.66 8.65
N LEU A 5 -7.87 0.56 8.25
CA LEU A 5 -8.81 1.63 7.90
C LEU A 5 -8.71 1.93 6.40
N ALA A 6 -9.82 1.92 5.67
CA ALA A 6 -9.87 2.36 4.29
C ALA A 6 -10.61 3.70 4.16
N VAL A 7 -10.02 4.63 3.42
CA VAL A 7 -10.65 5.89 3.02
C VAL A 7 -10.89 5.83 1.52
N THR A 8 -12.14 5.96 1.09
CA THR A 8 -12.54 5.88 -0.32
C THR A 8 -13.54 6.96 -0.68
N GLY A 9 -13.74 7.18 -1.95
CA GLY A 9 -14.69 8.17 -2.47
C GLY A 9 -14.27 8.70 -3.83
N LYS A 10 -15.12 9.53 -4.43
CA LYS A 10 -14.90 10.11 -5.76
C LYS A 10 -13.60 10.95 -5.80
N SER A 11 -12.95 10.99 -6.97
CA SER A 11 -11.81 11.90 -7.18
C SER A 11 -12.22 13.35 -6.85
N GLY A 12 -11.34 14.07 -6.15
CA GLY A 12 -11.60 15.43 -5.67
C GLY A 12 -12.53 15.55 -4.46
N SER A 13 -13.00 14.45 -3.85
CA SER A 13 -13.85 14.52 -2.65
C SER A 13 -13.10 14.85 -1.35
N GLY A 14 -11.76 14.87 -1.38
CA GLY A 14 -10.94 15.17 -0.20
C GLY A 14 -10.44 13.93 0.56
N LYS A 15 -10.44 12.75 -0.05
CA LYS A 15 -9.93 11.49 0.55
C LYS A 15 -8.57 11.66 1.19
N THR A 16 -7.58 12.12 0.41
CA THR A 16 -6.20 12.33 0.88
C THR A 16 -6.12 13.29 2.06
N THR A 17 -6.98 14.32 2.10
CA THR A 17 -7.09 15.22 3.26
C THR A 17 -7.60 14.49 4.49
N ILE A 18 -8.61 13.65 4.33
CA ILE A 18 -9.18 12.82 5.42
C ILE A 18 -8.16 11.78 5.87
N THR A 19 -7.46 11.11 4.95
CA THR A 19 -6.38 10.16 5.25
C THR A 19 -5.29 10.82 6.12
N LYS A 20 -4.86 12.03 5.77
CA LYS A 20 -3.88 12.81 6.55
C LYS A 20 -4.42 13.23 7.92
N ALA A 21 -5.71 13.54 8.03
CA ALA A 21 -6.34 13.85 9.31
C ALA A 21 -6.35 12.63 10.24
N PHE A 22 -6.69 11.44 9.72
CA PHE A 22 -6.62 10.20 10.49
C PHE A 22 -5.19 9.85 10.91
N LEU A 23 -4.21 10.02 10.01
CA LEU A 23 -2.81 9.84 10.37
C LEU A 23 -2.43 10.69 11.60
N ARG A 24 -2.76 11.98 11.59
CA ARG A 24 -2.48 12.87 12.73
C ARG A 24 -3.18 12.43 14.01
N ILE A 25 -4.45 12.05 13.92
CA ILE A 25 -5.21 11.56 15.08
C ILE A 25 -4.54 10.31 15.66
N PHE A 26 -4.15 9.35 14.82
CA PHE A 26 -3.49 8.13 15.28
C PHE A 26 -2.11 8.40 15.89
N GLN A 27 -1.33 9.31 15.31
CA GLN A 27 -0.04 9.72 15.88
C GLN A 27 -0.20 10.42 17.25
N GLU A 28 -1.25 11.22 17.43
CA GLU A 28 -1.52 11.90 18.71
C GLU A 28 -2.03 10.93 19.78
N LEU A 29 -2.91 10.00 19.40
CA LEU A 29 -3.52 9.05 20.35
C LEU A 29 -2.63 7.84 20.64
N PHE A 30 -1.80 7.44 19.70
CA PHE A 30 -0.98 6.22 19.75
C PHE A 30 0.44 6.48 19.22
N PRO A 31 1.23 7.35 19.89
CA PRO A 31 2.53 7.80 19.38
C PRO A 31 3.57 6.67 19.24
N GLU A 32 3.39 5.56 19.97
CA GLU A 32 4.28 4.40 19.94
C GLU A 32 3.93 3.39 18.82
N LYS A 33 2.79 3.57 18.14
CA LYS A 33 2.31 2.63 17.15
C LYS A 33 2.94 2.86 15.78
N SER A 34 3.28 1.77 15.11
CA SER A 34 3.74 1.80 13.72
C SER A 34 2.56 1.92 12.76
N ILE A 35 2.66 2.83 11.80
CA ILE A 35 1.59 3.14 10.85
C ILE A 35 2.11 2.94 9.42
N LEU A 36 1.37 2.19 8.61
CA LEU A 36 1.59 2.11 7.18
C LEU A 36 0.50 2.88 6.44
N LEU A 37 0.91 3.81 5.60
CA LEU A 37 0.06 4.44 4.60
C LEU A 37 0.12 3.61 3.32
N PHE A 38 -1.01 3.12 2.86
CA PHE A 38 -1.11 2.35 1.62
C PHE A 38 -1.81 3.19 0.56
N ASP A 39 -1.02 3.82 -0.32
CA ASP A 39 -1.54 4.68 -1.39
C ASP A 39 -1.94 3.82 -2.59
N ASN A 40 -3.23 3.67 -2.80
CA ASN A 40 -3.83 2.93 -3.92
C ASN A 40 -4.46 3.86 -4.96
N ASP A 41 -3.93 5.07 -5.08
CA ASP A 41 -4.29 6.04 -6.11
C ASP A 41 -3.27 6.02 -7.25
N LEU A 42 -3.74 6.04 -8.49
CA LEU A 42 -2.86 6.10 -9.67
C LEU A 42 -2.03 7.39 -9.75
N ALA A 43 -2.53 8.47 -9.17
CA ALA A 43 -1.84 9.75 -9.13
C ALA A 43 -0.83 9.86 -7.98
N SER A 44 -0.82 8.90 -7.02
CA SER A 44 -0.02 8.95 -5.78
C SER A 44 -0.15 10.29 -5.05
N GLU A 45 -1.36 10.81 -4.98
CA GLU A 45 -1.62 12.11 -4.37
C GLU A 45 -1.18 12.15 -2.90
N LEU A 46 -1.30 11.03 -2.19
CA LEU A 46 -0.89 10.94 -0.80
C LEU A 46 0.63 11.09 -0.66
N GLY A 47 1.42 10.32 -1.39
CA GLY A 47 2.90 10.42 -1.40
C GLY A 47 3.39 11.82 -1.77
N HIS A 48 2.88 12.38 -2.85
CA HIS A 48 3.22 13.73 -3.29
C HIS A 48 2.84 14.80 -2.25
N SER A 49 1.74 14.61 -1.51
CA SER A 49 1.29 15.56 -0.49
C SER A 49 2.22 15.66 0.73
N PHE A 50 3.14 14.71 0.90
CA PHE A 50 4.24 14.72 1.88
C PHE A 50 5.57 15.20 1.27
N GLY A 51 5.59 15.58 -0.01
CA GLY A 51 6.81 15.99 -0.71
C GLY A 51 7.77 14.84 -1.02
N LEU A 52 7.28 13.60 -1.04
CA LEU A 52 8.10 12.41 -1.26
C LEU A 52 8.32 12.17 -2.76
N ASP A 53 9.54 11.74 -3.10
CA ASP A 53 9.90 11.27 -4.45
C ASP A 53 9.65 9.75 -4.54
N ILE A 54 8.45 9.37 -4.96
CA ILE A 54 8.05 7.96 -5.11
C ILE A 54 8.57 7.43 -6.45
N ARG A 55 9.62 6.61 -6.40
CA ARG A 55 10.25 6.03 -7.61
C ARG A 55 9.80 4.62 -7.90
N ASN A 56 9.54 3.85 -6.85
CA ASN A 56 9.23 2.44 -6.93
C ASN A 56 7.84 2.15 -6.34
N THR A 57 7.14 1.19 -6.96
CA THR A 57 5.76 0.85 -6.59
C THR A 57 5.54 -0.65 -6.70
N ILE A 58 4.47 -1.16 -6.10
CA ILE A 58 4.06 -2.58 -6.24
C ILE A 58 3.85 -2.94 -7.73
N TYR A 59 3.28 -2.03 -8.51
CA TYR A 59 3.15 -2.20 -9.96
C TYR A 59 4.50 -2.35 -10.67
N GLY A 60 5.52 -1.63 -10.20
CA GLY A 60 6.90 -1.76 -10.68
C GLY A 60 7.46 -3.17 -10.46
N ILE A 61 7.28 -3.72 -9.26
CA ILE A 61 7.69 -5.10 -8.93
C ILE A 61 7.00 -6.09 -9.87
N ARG A 62 5.68 -5.98 -10.02
CA ARG A 62 4.91 -6.85 -10.91
C ARG A 62 5.41 -6.86 -12.35
N ASN A 63 5.78 -5.71 -12.87
CA ASN A 63 6.23 -5.55 -14.26
C ASN A 63 7.73 -5.80 -14.47
N GLY A 64 8.43 -6.29 -13.45
CA GLY A 64 9.84 -6.64 -13.53
C GLY A 64 10.77 -5.43 -13.60
N LYS A 65 10.31 -4.25 -13.16
CA LYS A 65 11.18 -3.06 -13.00
C LYS A 65 12.22 -3.24 -11.90
N HIS A 66 11.97 -4.18 -10.99
CA HIS A 66 12.92 -4.64 -9.98
C HIS A 66 13.70 -5.90 -10.43
N GLU A 67 13.90 -6.07 -11.72
CA GLU A 67 14.74 -7.13 -12.29
C GLU A 67 14.37 -8.57 -11.85
N TYR A 68 13.19 -8.78 -11.24
CA TYR A 68 12.81 -10.09 -10.70
C TYR A 68 12.81 -11.21 -11.77
N LYS A 69 12.80 -10.85 -13.06
CA LYS A 69 12.88 -11.80 -14.17
C LYS A 69 14.31 -12.16 -14.55
N THR A 70 15.27 -11.29 -14.24
CA THR A 70 16.66 -11.40 -14.74
C THR A 70 17.71 -11.28 -13.65
N GLY A 71 17.34 -10.83 -12.45
CA GLY A 71 18.28 -10.47 -11.40
C GLY A 71 18.02 -11.07 -10.03
N ILE A 72 17.18 -12.14 -9.94
CA ILE A 72 17.01 -12.83 -8.66
C ILE A 72 18.34 -13.46 -8.26
N PRO A 73 18.90 -13.12 -7.07
CA PRO A 73 20.13 -13.73 -6.59
C PRO A 73 20.01 -15.26 -6.51
N GLU A 74 21.08 -15.99 -6.83
CA GLU A 74 21.08 -17.46 -6.85
C GLU A 74 20.69 -18.10 -5.50
N ASN A 75 20.90 -17.39 -4.40
CA ASN A 75 20.58 -17.81 -3.05
C ASN A 75 19.18 -17.40 -2.56
N MET A 76 18.35 -16.84 -3.43
CA MET A 76 17.03 -16.32 -3.11
C MET A 76 15.96 -17.01 -3.93
N THR A 77 14.86 -17.41 -3.31
CA THR A 77 13.67 -17.83 -4.03
C THR A 77 12.96 -16.60 -4.60
N LYS A 78 12.09 -16.80 -5.56
CA LYS A 78 11.28 -15.73 -6.15
C LYS A 78 10.39 -15.06 -5.11
N GLN A 79 9.86 -15.80 -4.17
CA GLN A 79 9.02 -15.27 -3.09
C GLN A 79 9.84 -14.38 -2.16
N GLU A 80 11.00 -14.83 -1.70
CA GLU A 80 11.91 -14.05 -0.86
C GLU A 80 12.35 -12.76 -1.56
N TYR A 81 12.60 -12.83 -2.88
CA TYR A 81 12.95 -11.64 -3.66
C TYR A 81 11.79 -10.63 -3.72
N ILE A 82 10.55 -11.10 -3.91
CA ILE A 82 9.38 -10.22 -3.91
C ILE A 82 9.18 -9.59 -2.53
N GLU A 83 9.33 -10.34 -1.44
CA GLU A 83 9.24 -9.84 -0.08
C GLU A 83 10.32 -8.77 0.19
N TRP A 84 11.56 -9.04 -0.20
CA TRP A 84 12.64 -8.05 -0.12
C TRP A 84 12.33 -6.79 -0.94
N ALA A 85 11.84 -6.95 -2.17
CA ALA A 85 11.48 -5.82 -3.03
C ALA A 85 10.32 -4.99 -2.46
N MET A 86 9.38 -5.60 -1.71
CA MET A 86 8.32 -4.87 -0.99
C MET A 86 8.91 -3.98 0.11
N GLU A 87 9.97 -4.42 0.79
CA GLU A 87 10.65 -3.59 1.79
C GLU A 87 11.44 -2.46 1.14
N ASP A 88 12.08 -2.72 0.00
CA ASP A 88 12.87 -1.73 -0.74
C ASP A 88 12.02 -0.55 -1.30
N ILE A 89 10.73 -0.77 -1.53
CA ILE A 89 9.84 0.28 -2.01
C ILE A 89 9.12 1.06 -0.90
N LEU A 90 9.30 0.68 0.36
CA LEU A 90 8.79 1.47 1.49
C LEU A 90 9.53 2.81 1.57
N VAL A 91 8.77 3.88 1.74
CA VAL A 91 9.34 5.22 1.90
C VAL A 91 8.96 5.75 3.29
N PRO A 92 9.94 6.12 4.13
CA PRO A 92 9.64 6.72 5.43
C PRO A 92 9.02 8.11 5.26
N VAL A 93 7.91 8.35 5.96
CA VAL A 93 7.22 9.65 6.01
C VAL A 93 7.71 10.46 7.21
N CYS A 94 7.74 9.82 8.37
CA CYS A 94 8.26 10.33 9.64
C CYS A 94 8.45 9.17 10.62
N ASP A 95 8.80 9.46 11.87
CA ASP A 95 8.99 8.43 12.89
C ASP A 95 7.76 7.50 12.99
N ASN A 96 8.01 6.19 12.91
CA ASN A 96 7.01 5.13 12.95
C ASN A 96 5.93 5.17 11.84
N VAL A 97 6.13 5.95 10.77
CA VAL A 97 5.20 6.04 9.64
C VAL A 97 5.91 5.82 8.32
N ASP A 98 5.50 4.79 7.61
CA ASP A 98 5.97 4.50 6.25
C ASP A 98 4.81 4.61 5.26
N ILE A 99 5.15 4.81 3.99
CA ILE A 99 4.21 4.78 2.87
C ILE A 99 4.65 3.77 1.82
N ILE A 100 3.69 3.04 1.28
CA ILE A 100 3.86 2.22 0.10
C ILE A 100 2.84 2.62 -0.97
N VAL A 101 3.28 2.67 -2.23
CA VAL A 101 2.40 3.02 -3.35
C VAL A 101 2.16 1.81 -4.23
N SER A 102 0.90 1.51 -4.50
CA SER A 102 0.56 0.32 -5.28
C SER A 102 0.58 0.56 -6.79
N TRP A 103 -0.05 1.61 -7.30
CA TRP A 103 -0.35 1.83 -8.72
C TRP A 103 -0.97 0.63 -9.41
N PHE A 104 -1.54 -0.28 -8.65
CA PHE A 104 -2.02 -1.54 -9.19
C PHE A 104 -3.40 -1.38 -9.79
N VAL A 105 -3.46 -1.28 -11.10
CA VAL A 105 -4.69 -1.55 -11.82
C VAL A 105 -4.76 -3.04 -12.07
N GLY A 106 -5.45 -3.76 -11.18
CA GLY A 106 -5.70 -5.18 -11.36
C GLY A 106 -6.51 -5.41 -12.64
N SER A 107 -5.97 -6.19 -13.59
CA SER A 107 -6.84 -6.79 -14.59
C SER A 107 -7.71 -7.81 -13.87
N LYS A 108 -9.01 -7.73 -14.01
CA LYS A 108 -10.04 -8.55 -13.32
C LYS A 108 -9.82 -10.06 -13.39
N ASP A 109 -8.91 -10.55 -14.24
CA ASP A 109 -8.74 -11.96 -14.59
C ASP A 109 -7.30 -12.48 -14.51
N CYS A 110 -6.34 -11.70 -14.04
CA CYS A 110 -4.98 -12.20 -13.95
C CYS A 110 -4.73 -12.99 -12.65
N ARG A 111 -5.09 -14.26 -12.67
CA ARG A 111 -4.67 -15.26 -11.66
C ARG A 111 -3.26 -15.80 -11.97
N CYS A 112 -2.35 -14.94 -12.37
CA CYS A 112 -0.99 -15.39 -12.64
C CYS A 112 -0.25 -15.64 -11.31
N PRO A 113 0.70 -16.59 -11.27
CA PRO A 113 1.42 -16.95 -10.04
C PRO A 113 2.10 -15.77 -9.36
N ILE A 114 2.55 -14.77 -10.11
CA ILE A 114 3.18 -13.57 -9.53
C ILE A 114 2.19 -12.71 -8.75
N THR A 115 0.93 -12.64 -9.16
CA THR A 115 -0.09 -11.89 -8.43
C THR A 115 -0.29 -12.48 -7.03
N ASN A 116 -0.36 -13.80 -6.92
CA ASN A 116 -0.48 -14.47 -5.62
C ASN A 116 0.75 -14.21 -4.75
N GLN A 117 1.96 -14.30 -5.31
CA GLN A 117 3.19 -14.02 -4.59
C GLN A 117 3.28 -12.58 -4.10
N ILE A 118 2.80 -11.61 -4.89
CA ILE A 118 2.71 -10.21 -4.50
C ILE A 118 1.69 -10.04 -3.37
N ASN A 119 0.50 -10.65 -3.48
CA ASN A 119 -0.51 -10.60 -2.43
C ASN A 119 0.02 -11.16 -1.11
N ASP A 120 0.68 -12.32 -1.15
CA ASP A 120 1.26 -12.92 0.05
C ASP A 120 2.33 -12.00 0.69
N ALA A 121 3.17 -11.36 -0.14
CA ALA A 121 4.17 -10.42 0.34
C ALA A 121 3.54 -9.15 0.94
N VAL A 122 2.48 -8.63 0.30
CA VAL A 122 1.73 -7.48 0.84
C VAL A 122 1.08 -7.84 2.17
N LEU A 123 0.41 -8.99 2.29
CA LEU A 123 -0.22 -9.42 3.54
C LEU A 123 0.81 -9.52 4.68
N LYS A 124 1.96 -10.13 4.44
CA LYS A 124 3.06 -10.20 5.41
C LYS A 124 3.57 -8.81 5.81
N LEU A 125 3.63 -7.87 4.85
CA LEU A 125 4.03 -6.50 5.14
C LEU A 125 2.99 -5.80 6.03
N LEU A 126 1.69 -5.91 5.71
CA LEU A 126 0.63 -5.29 6.51
C LEU A 126 0.67 -5.75 7.97
N ASP A 127 0.93 -7.03 8.22
CA ASP A 127 0.97 -7.62 9.56
C ASP A 127 2.13 -7.11 10.44
N ARG A 128 3.10 -6.41 9.86
CA ARG A 128 4.22 -5.78 10.60
C ARG A 128 3.86 -4.46 11.24
N TYR A 129 2.75 -3.85 10.83
CA TYR A 129 2.30 -2.55 11.34
C TYR A 129 1.12 -2.71 12.31
N ASP A 130 1.05 -1.82 13.28
CA ASP A 130 -0.08 -1.76 14.20
C ASP A 130 -1.33 -1.20 13.54
N ILE A 131 -1.15 -0.22 12.64
CA ILE A 131 -2.24 0.47 11.93
C ILE A 131 -1.88 0.55 10.45
N VAL A 132 -2.85 0.26 9.59
CA VAL A 132 -2.75 0.47 8.14
C VAL A 132 -3.88 1.37 7.68
N ILE A 133 -3.54 2.46 6.98
CA ILE A 133 -4.51 3.38 6.39
C ILE A 133 -4.41 3.28 4.87
N PHE A 134 -5.47 2.78 4.25
CA PHE A 134 -5.57 2.69 2.79
C PHE A 134 -6.22 3.96 2.23
N ASP A 135 -5.51 4.68 1.38
CA ASP A 135 -6.07 5.77 0.55
C ASP A 135 -6.46 5.21 -0.81
N CYS A 136 -7.76 5.04 -1.04
CA CYS A 136 -8.28 4.32 -2.20
C CYS A 136 -9.01 5.25 -3.15
N GLU A 137 -8.60 5.26 -4.42
CA GLU A 137 -9.39 5.87 -5.46
C GLU A 137 -10.64 5.01 -5.74
N PHE A 138 -11.80 5.61 -5.68
CA PHE A 138 -13.13 5.22 -6.17
C PHE A 138 -13.73 3.86 -5.82
N ASP A 139 -12.98 2.76 -5.64
CA ASP A 139 -13.60 1.43 -5.44
C ASP A 139 -12.73 0.53 -4.57
N LEU A 140 -13.23 0.15 -3.41
CA LEU A 140 -12.65 -0.90 -2.55
C LEU A 140 -12.44 -2.23 -3.30
N LYS A 141 -13.16 -2.43 -4.40
CA LYS A 141 -12.99 -3.60 -5.25
C LYS A 141 -11.58 -3.74 -5.81
N TYR A 142 -10.90 -2.64 -6.09
CA TYR A 142 -9.50 -2.69 -6.53
C TYR A 142 -8.55 -3.03 -5.39
N LEU A 143 -8.84 -2.55 -4.19
CA LEU A 143 -8.10 -2.95 -3.01
C LEU A 143 -8.26 -4.45 -2.75
N ASN A 144 -9.49 -4.97 -2.77
CA ASN A 144 -9.77 -6.40 -2.58
C ASN A 144 -9.19 -7.30 -3.70
N GLN A 145 -8.84 -6.74 -4.84
CA GLN A 145 -8.15 -7.49 -5.91
C GLN A 145 -6.64 -7.54 -5.70
N LEU A 146 -6.07 -6.55 -5.02
CA LEU A 146 -4.65 -6.51 -4.71
C LEU A 146 -4.34 -7.18 -3.38
N VAL A 147 -5.21 -6.95 -2.39
CA VAL A 147 -5.00 -7.44 -1.03
C VAL A 147 -6.29 -8.09 -0.56
N ASP A 148 -6.29 -9.44 -0.51
CA ASP A 148 -7.39 -10.21 0.09
C ASP A 148 -7.28 -10.09 1.62
N THR A 149 -7.61 -8.92 2.15
CA THR A 149 -7.55 -8.61 3.58
C THR A 149 -8.86 -8.03 4.07
N ASP A 150 -9.23 -8.40 5.28
CA ASP A 150 -10.37 -7.78 5.96
C ASP A 150 -10.03 -6.34 6.34
N ILE A 151 -10.96 -5.43 6.06
CA ILE A 151 -10.89 -4.02 6.44
C ILE A 151 -11.81 -3.82 7.65
N ASP A 152 -11.25 -3.35 8.77
CA ASP A 152 -12.02 -3.14 10.00
C ASP A 152 -13.00 -1.97 9.89
N THR A 153 -12.61 -0.91 9.20
CA THR A 153 -13.42 0.29 9.02
C THR A 153 -13.23 0.90 7.65
N THR A 154 -14.33 1.26 7.00
CA THR A 154 -14.32 1.97 5.72
C THR A 154 -14.99 3.33 5.87
N ILE A 155 -14.30 4.39 5.46
CA ILE A 155 -14.79 5.76 5.39
C ILE A 155 -15.05 6.13 3.94
N ILE A 156 -16.29 6.48 3.64
CA ILE A 156 -16.69 6.95 2.31
C ILE A 156 -16.79 8.47 2.35
N VAL A 157 -15.92 9.13 1.58
CA VAL A 157 -15.92 10.59 1.44
C VAL A 157 -16.78 10.99 0.26
N ALA A 158 -17.88 11.67 0.52
CA ALA A 158 -18.82 12.16 -0.47
C ALA A 158 -18.93 13.70 -0.40
N ASN A 159 -19.13 14.32 -1.55
CA ASN A 159 -19.41 15.75 -1.73
C ASN A 159 -20.63 15.94 -2.63
#